data_b0e303be90405e07e228c1b749f18f2b
#
_entry.id   b0e303be90405e07e228c1b749f18f2b
#
_cell.length_a   1.000
_cell.length_b   1.000
_cell.length_c   1.000
_cell.angle_alpha   90.00
_cell.angle_beta   90.00
_cell.angle_gamma   90.00
#
_symmetry.space_group_name_H-M   'P 1'
#
loop_
_entity.id
_entity.type
_entity.pdbx_description
1 polymer ?
#
loop_
_entity_poly.entity_id
_entity_poly.type
_entity_poly.pdbx_seq_one_letter_code
_entity_poly.pdbx_strand_id
1 'polypeptide(L)'
;MEEIKVFVADERHIKYVDTILDTIERAAKIRGTGIAKRSPEYVKQKMLERKAIIALDGDKFAGFCYIESWSNKQFVANSGLIVVDTYRGHGLAKRIKRKAFELSRERFPEAKIFGLTT
;
A
#
# COMPACT_ATOMS: atom_id res chain seq x y z
N MET A 1 1.75 -18.09 -12.74
CA MET A 1 1.31 -16.76 -12.24
C MET A 1 1.26 -15.78 -13.41
N GLU A 2 0.13 -15.15 -13.59
CA GLU A 2 0.02 -14.10 -14.59
C GLU A 2 0.91 -12.92 -14.22
N GLU A 3 1.10 -12.03 -15.15
CA GLU A 3 1.92 -10.84 -14.90
C GLU A 3 1.22 -9.94 -13.89
N ILE A 4 1.88 -9.69 -12.77
CA ILE A 4 1.37 -8.79 -11.74
C ILE A 4 1.74 -7.36 -12.10
N LYS A 5 0.76 -6.47 -12.08
CA LYS A 5 0.97 -5.06 -12.36
C LYS A 5 0.83 -4.25 -11.09
N VAL A 6 1.66 -3.22 -10.95
CA VAL A 6 1.66 -2.33 -9.80
C VAL A 6 1.24 -0.94 -10.27
N PHE A 7 0.21 -0.40 -9.63
CA PHE A 7 -0.38 0.89 -10.02
C PHE A 7 -0.44 1.85 -8.85
N VAL A 8 -0.49 3.14 -9.16
CA VAL A 8 -0.97 4.12 -8.19
C VAL A 8 -2.49 3.92 -8.13
N ALA A 9 -2.99 3.65 -6.93
CA ALA A 9 -4.42 3.39 -6.76
C ALA A 9 -5.23 4.67 -6.93
N ASP A 10 -6.45 4.54 -7.44
CA ASP A 10 -7.38 5.63 -7.62
C ASP A 10 -8.82 5.14 -7.43
N GLU A 11 -9.79 5.91 -7.87
CA GLU A 11 -11.21 5.58 -7.71
C GLU A 11 -11.59 4.24 -8.33
N ARG A 12 -10.87 3.79 -9.35
CA ARG A 12 -11.16 2.50 -10.00
C ARG A 12 -10.86 1.31 -9.08
N HIS A 13 -10.09 1.53 -8.03
CA HIS A 13 -9.65 0.47 -7.14
C HIS A 13 -10.41 0.44 -5.81
N ILE A 14 -11.41 1.31 -5.65
CA ILE A 14 -12.20 1.36 -4.41
C ILE A 14 -12.90 0.03 -4.12
N LYS A 15 -13.26 -0.70 -5.16
CA LYS A 15 -13.88 -2.02 -5.02
C LYS A 15 -13.02 -3.02 -4.25
N TYR A 16 -11.72 -2.76 -4.13
CA TYR A 16 -10.81 -3.64 -3.39
C TYR A 16 -10.64 -3.27 -1.91
N VAL A 17 -11.30 -2.22 -1.45
CA VAL A 17 -11.11 -1.73 -0.08
C VAL A 17 -11.39 -2.80 0.96
N ASP A 18 -12.50 -3.52 0.82
CA ASP A 18 -12.86 -4.58 1.78
C ASP A 18 -11.82 -5.70 1.78
N THR A 19 -11.32 -6.07 0.61
CA THR A 19 -10.27 -7.10 0.48
C THR A 19 -8.98 -6.63 1.13
N ILE A 20 -8.62 -5.37 0.94
CA ILE A 20 -7.43 -4.79 1.53
C ILE A 20 -7.51 -4.83 3.06
N LEU A 21 -8.63 -4.39 3.62
CA LEU A 21 -8.82 -4.38 5.07
C LEU A 21 -8.81 -5.77 5.66
N ASP A 22 -9.45 -6.72 4.98
CA ASP A 22 -9.48 -8.12 5.40
C ASP A 22 -8.06 -8.70 5.41
N THR A 23 -7.27 -8.40 4.40
CA THR A 23 -5.89 -8.87 4.30
C THR A 23 -5.03 -8.29 5.42
N ILE A 24 -5.19 -7.02 5.72
CA ILE A 24 -4.46 -6.36 6.82
C ILE A 24 -4.82 -7.02 8.14
N GLU A 25 -6.09 -7.27 8.37
CA GLU A 25 -6.56 -7.88 9.62
C GLU A 25 -6.03 -9.30 9.79
N ARG A 26 -6.02 -10.09 8.72
CA ARG A 26 -5.47 -11.44 8.74
C ARG A 26 -3.98 -11.44 9.06
N ALA A 27 -3.24 -10.52 8.46
CA ALA A 27 -1.81 -10.41 8.71
C ALA A 27 -1.54 -10.05 10.16
N ALA A 28 -2.35 -9.18 10.75
CA ALA A 28 -2.21 -8.80 12.15
C ALA A 28 -2.45 -9.98 13.07
N LYS A 29 -3.45 -10.80 12.78
CA LYS A 29 -3.76 -11.99 13.59
C LYS A 29 -2.62 -13.00 13.54
N ILE A 30 -2.07 -13.23 12.37
CA ILE A 30 -0.97 -14.20 12.21
C ILE A 30 0.26 -13.76 13.00
N ARG A 31 0.56 -12.47 13.00
CA ARG A 31 1.72 -11.93 13.74
C ARG A 31 1.47 -11.84 15.23
N GLY A 32 0.23 -11.98 15.68
CA GLY A 32 -0.11 -11.79 17.07
C GLY A 32 0.03 -10.36 17.53
N THR A 33 0.07 -9.42 16.59
CA THR A 33 0.21 -8.00 16.93
C THR A 33 -1.16 -7.33 16.86
N GLY A 34 -1.42 -6.45 17.81
CA GLY A 34 -2.62 -5.64 17.77
C GLY A 34 -2.40 -4.44 16.88
N ILE A 35 -2.60 -4.63 15.58
CA ILE A 35 -2.53 -3.51 14.66
C ILE A 35 -3.83 -2.74 14.74
N ALA A 36 -3.73 -1.41 14.85
CA ALA A 36 -4.91 -0.56 14.86
C ALA A 36 -5.70 -0.77 13.57
N LYS A 37 -6.99 -0.99 13.72
CA LYS A 37 -7.87 -1.16 12.56
C LYS A 37 -7.94 0.14 11.78
N ARG A 38 -7.79 0.07 10.50
CA ARG A 38 -7.98 1.22 9.63
C ARG A 38 -9.41 1.23 9.14
N SER A 39 -10.02 2.41 9.06
CA SER A 39 -11.38 2.53 8.58
C SER A 39 -11.41 2.41 7.05
N PRO A 40 -12.52 1.91 6.48
CA PRO A 40 -12.67 1.89 5.02
C PRO A 40 -12.55 3.28 4.42
N GLU A 41 -13.06 4.29 5.10
CA GLU A 41 -12.99 5.67 4.63
C GLU A 41 -11.57 6.17 4.52
N TYR A 42 -10.71 5.79 5.47
CA TYR A 42 -9.31 6.19 5.46
C TYR A 42 -8.59 5.61 4.23
N VAL A 43 -8.80 4.33 3.96
CA VAL A 43 -8.18 3.68 2.81
C VAL A 43 -8.72 4.27 1.51
N LYS A 44 -10.04 4.49 1.42
CA LYS A 44 -10.64 5.13 0.25
C LYS A 44 -10.05 6.51 0.00
N GLN A 45 -9.87 7.29 1.06
CA GLN A 45 -9.31 8.63 0.94
C GLN A 45 -7.90 8.58 0.36
N LYS A 46 -7.07 7.66 0.84
CA LYS A 46 -5.72 7.50 0.32
C LYS A 46 -5.74 7.18 -1.18
N MET A 47 -6.67 6.33 -1.62
CA MET A 47 -6.81 6.00 -3.03
C MET A 47 -7.26 7.21 -3.86
N LEU A 48 -8.26 7.94 -3.36
CA LEU A 48 -8.79 9.11 -4.07
C LEU A 48 -7.75 10.23 -4.17
N GLU A 49 -6.90 10.35 -3.18
CA GLU A 49 -5.80 11.32 -3.18
C GLU A 49 -4.59 10.83 -3.98
N ARG A 50 -4.65 9.60 -4.48
CA ARG A 50 -3.56 8.96 -5.21
C ARG A 50 -2.29 8.85 -4.38
N LYS A 51 -2.48 8.51 -3.11
CA LYS A 51 -1.39 8.28 -2.15
C LYS A 51 -1.28 6.81 -1.76
N ALA A 52 -1.77 5.92 -2.60
CA ALA A 52 -1.74 4.49 -2.36
C ALA A 52 -1.24 3.76 -3.60
N ILE A 53 -0.65 2.60 -3.36
CA ILE A 53 -0.15 1.71 -4.41
C ILE A 53 -0.91 0.40 -4.30
N ILE A 54 -1.37 -0.12 -5.42
CA ILE A 54 -2.06 -1.41 -5.46
C ILE A 54 -1.42 -2.32 -6.50
N ALA A 55 -1.27 -3.58 -6.16
CA ALA A 55 -0.77 -4.60 -7.08
C ALA A 55 -1.89 -5.57 -7.39
N LEU A 56 -2.06 -5.85 -8.67
CA LEU A 56 -3.12 -6.72 -9.15
C LEU A 56 -2.56 -7.82 -10.06
N ASP A 57 -3.08 -9.02 -9.89
CA ASP A 57 -2.84 -10.14 -10.79
C ASP A 57 -4.13 -10.30 -11.61
N GLY A 58 -4.19 -9.60 -12.75
CA GLY A 58 -5.45 -9.46 -13.47
C GLY A 58 -6.46 -8.70 -12.61
N ASP A 59 -7.54 -9.37 -12.23
CA ASP A 59 -8.57 -8.80 -11.37
C ASP A 59 -8.38 -9.17 -9.89
N LYS A 60 -7.33 -9.92 -9.57
CA LYS A 60 -7.11 -10.39 -8.20
C LYS A 60 -6.20 -9.47 -7.44
N PHE A 61 -6.57 -9.14 -6.23
CA PHE A 61 -5.76 -8.32 -5.35
C PHE A 61 -4.51 -9.08 -4.92
N ALA A 62 -3.34 -8.47 -5.11
CA ALA A 62 -2.06 -9.10 -4.77
C ALA A 62 -1.31 -8.35 -3.67
N GLY A 63 -1.40 -7.03 -3.60
CA GLY A 63 -0.70 -6.28 -2.59
C GLY A 63 -1.09 -4.82 -2.56
N PHE A 64 -0.68 -4.13 -1.50
CA PHE A 64 -1.07 -2.74 -1.26
C PHE A 64 -0.10 -2.06 -0.33
N CYS A 65 0.05 -0.75 -0.47
CA CYS A 65 0.63 0.11 0.56
C CYS A 65 0.15 1.54 0.30
N TYR A 66 0.35 2.41 1.26
CA TYR A 66 0.05 3.82 1.08
C TYR A 66 1.17 4.66 1.67
N ILE A 67 1.19 5.94 1.32
CA ILE A 67 2.17 6.87 1.85
C ILE A 67 1.49 7.85 2.80
N GLU A 68 2.23 8.27 3.81
CA GLU A 68 1.77 9.29 4.74
C GLU A 68 2.81 10.39 4.81
N SER A 69 2.33 11.61 4.93
CA SER A 69 3.21 12.77 5.09
C SER A 69 2.84 13.49 6.37
N TRP A 70 3.82 14.17 6.96
CA TRP A 70 3.60 14.96 8.17
C TRP A 70 4.57 16.11 8.22
N SER A 71 4.41 16.98 9.23
CA SER A 71 5.25 18.19 9.42
C SER A 71 5.26 19.06 8.18
N ASN A 72 4.06 19.44 7.71
CA ASN A 72 3.89 20.27 6.52
C ASN A 72 4.58 19.70 5.29
N LYS A 73 4.44 18.39 5.12
CA LYS A 73 4.97 17.66 3.96
C LYS A 73 6.49 17.63 3.92
N GLN A 74 7.15 17.76 5.06
CA GLN A 74 8.61 17.64 5.14
C GLN A 74 9.05 16.18 5.24
N PHE A 75 8.17 15.29 5.65
CA PHE A 75 8.46 13.87 5.83
C PHE A 75 7.40 13.03 5.16
N VAL A 76 7.82 11.94 4.53
CA VAL A 76 6.94 10.97 3.89
C VAL A 76 7.41 9.58 4.27
N ALA A 77 6.49 8.69 4.56
CA ALA A 77 6.81 7.29 4.85
C ALA A 77 5.82 6.36 4.18
N ASN A 78 6.29 5.17 3.84
CA ASN A 78 5.42 4.09 3.38
C ASN A 78 4.76 3.44 4.59
N SER A 79 3.51 3.08 4.46
CA SER A 79 2.77 2.45 5.53
C SER A 79 1.80 1.42 4.98
N GLY A 80 1.36 0.50 5.83
CA GLY A 80 0.34 -0.47 5.46
C GLY A 80 0.74 -1.44 4.36
N LEU A 81 2.05 -1.71 4.20
CA LEU A 81 2.50 -2.65 3.18
C LEU A 81 2.03 -4.06 3.48
N ILE A 82 1.26 -4.62 2.57
CA ILE A 82 0.80 -6.01 2.65
C ILE A 82 0.96 -6.68 1.30
N VAL A 83 1.23 -7.98 1.33
CA VAL A 83 1.24 -8.82 0.15
C VAL A 83 0.43 -10.07 0.47
N VAL A 84 -0.49 -10.43 -0.40
CA VAL A 84 -1.28 -11.64 -0.24
C VAL A 84 -0.35 -12.86 -0.24
N ASP A 85 -0.58 -13.81 0.67
CA ASP A 85 0.31 -14.96 0.87
C ASP A 85 0.69 -15.68 -0.42
N THR A 86 -0.28 -15.88 -1.31
CA THR A 86 -0.07 -16.57 -2.58
C THR A 86 1.02 -15.90 -3.43
N TYR A 87 1.23 -14.61 -3.24
CA TYR A 87 2.17 -13.83 -4.06
C TYR A 87 3.48 -13.51 -3.36
N ARG A 88 3.67 -14.02 -2.15
CA ARG A 88 4.92 -13.80 -1.42
C ARG A 88 6.05 -14.59 -2.06
N GLY A 89 7.28 -14.07 -1.90
CA GLY A 89 8.46 -14.74 -2.44
C GLY A 89 8.76 -14.45 -3.90
N HIS A 90 8.02 -13.53 -4.51
CA HIS A 90 8.20 -13.18 -5.92
C HIS A 90 8.71 -11.75 -6.12
N GLY A 91 9.23 -11.13 -5.07
CA GLY A 91 9.76 -9.77 -5.15
C GLY A 91 8.69 -8.69 -5.25
N LEU A 92 7.42 -9.01 -5.02
CA LEU A 92 6.33 -8.06 -5.16
C LEU A 92 6.44 -6.92 -4.16
N ALA A 93 6.80 -7.22 -2.91
CA ALA A 93 6.95 -6.17 -1.90
C ALA A 93 7.97 -5.11 -2.33
N LYS A 94 9.07 -5.55 -2.94
CA LYS A 94 10.08 -4.60 -3.45
C LYS A 94 9.53 -3.74 -4.56
N ARG A 95 8.72 -4.32 -5.44
CA ARG A 95 8.11 -3.57 -6.54
C ARG A 95 7.14 -2.53 -6.02
N ILE A 96 6.34 -2.89 -5.02
CA ILE A 96 5.40 -1.98 -4.39
C ILE A 96 6.14 -0.84 -3.70
N LYS A 97 7.19 -1.16 -2.94
CA LYS A 97 8.00 -0.14 -2.26
C LYS A 97 8.66 0.81 -3.24
N ARG A 98 9.17 0.29 -4.35
CA ARG A 98 9.79 1.13 -5.38
C ARG A 98 8.77 2.11 -5.95
N LYS A 99 7.56 1.63 -6.25
CA LYS A 99 6.51 2.49 -6.77
C LYS A 99 6.11 3.55 -5.75
N ALA A 100 6.02 3.16 -4.48
CA ALA A 100 5.71 4.10 -3.40
C ALA A 100 6.81 5.15 -3.25
N PHE A 101 8.07 4.77 -3.39
CA PHE A 101 9.19 5.70 -3.36
C PHE A 101 9.09 6.70 -4.51
N GLU A 102 8.83 6.22 -5.73
CA GLU A 102 8.68 7.09 -6.89
C GLU A 102 7.51 8.07 -6.70
N LEU A 103 6.40 7.58 -6.18
CA LEU A 103 5.24 8.41 -5.88
C LEU A 103 5.57 9.47 -4.83
N SER A 104 6.31 9.09 -3.79
CA SER A 104 6.72 10.01 -2.74
C SER A 104 7.58 11.14 -3.29
N ARG A 105 8.52 10.80 -4.17
CA ARG A 105 9.38 11.82 -4.81
C ARG A 105 8.58 12.73 -5.74
N GLU A 106 7.62 12.18 -6.45
CA GLU A 106 6.78 12.95 -7.35
C GLU A 106 5.89 13.93 -6.60
N ARG A 107 5.27 13.46 -5.50
CA ARG A 107 4.33 14.27 -4.72
C ARG A 107 5.01 15.20 -3.75
N PHE A 108 6.14 14.79 -3.20
CA PHE A 108 6.85 15.52 -2.15
C PHE A 108 8.35 15.55 -2.48
N PRO A 109 8.75 16.29 -3.52
CA PRO A 109 10.12 16.20 -4.03
C PRO A 109 11.21 16.62 -3.04
N GLU A 110 10.86 17.43 -2.04
CA GLU A 110 11.83 17.92 -1.06
C GLU A 110 11.72 17.21 0.29
N ALA A 111 10.79 16.27 0.43
CA ALA A 111 10.59 15.59 1.70
C ALA A 111 11.64 14.51 1.92
N LYS A 112 11.95 14.27 3.20
CA LYS A 112 12.72 13.10 3.58
C LYS A 112 11.79 11.90 3.51
N ILE A 113 12.24 10.83 2.87
CA ILE A 113 11.46 9.61 2.68
C ILE A 113 11.97 8.54 3.63
N PHE A 114 11.06 8.03 4.47
CA PHE A 114 11.36 6.92 5.35
C PHE A 114 10.70 5.67 4.79
N GLY A 115 11.50 4.67 4.45
CA GLY A 115 10.97 3.39 4.00
C GLY A 115 10.88 2.45 5.18
N LEU A 116 9.79 1.70 5.24
CA LEU A 116 9.70 0.61 6.20
C LEU A 116 10.58 -0.52 5.68
N THR A 117 11.56 -0.87 6.47
CA THR A 117 12.38 -2.04 6.15
C THR A 117 11.70 -3.28 6.72
N THR A 118 11.50 -4.24 5.91
CA THR A 118 10.95 -5.53 6.34
C THR A 118 12.03 -6.56 6.28
#